data_a3d58838bb0aeef5992aed1e0d311276
#
_entry.id   a3d58838bb0aeef5992aed1e0d311276
#
_cell.length_a   1.000
_cell.length_b   1.000
_cell.length_c   1.000
_cell.angle_alpha   90.00
_cell.angle_beta   90.00
_cell.angle_gamma   90.00
#
_symmetry.space_group_name_H-M   'P 1'
#
loop_
_entity.id
_entity.type
_entity.pdbx_description
1 polymer ?
#
loop_
_entity_poly.entity_id
_entity_poly.type
_entity_poly.pdbx_seq_one_letter_code
_entity_poly.pdbx_strand_id
1 'polypeptide(L)'
;FVTFLFILLGALLYIYAKRNNIDVPLMNGSINSDLLFPKIALEGGLGQFVGITFILGLIAAAYSSADSALTSLTTSFCIDILKINKLSSESQIKVRKQTHIWMSLTLILVVISYRYILDRNVIDSLLTVAQYTYGPLLGLFAFGIFTKFKIDDKKVYYVVIINMILIIILGNIPSSLIGGYFIGYELLPINGLLNFIGLYLIRK
;
A
#
# COMPACT_ATOMS: atom_id res chain seq x y z
N PHE A 1 8.55 -16.59 -13.23
CA PHE A 1 10.02 -16.55 -13.32
C PHE A 1 10.62 -15.55 -12.30
N VAL A 2 10.22 -14.29 -12.31
CA VAL A 2 10.73 -13.25 -11.40
C VAL A 2 10.54 -13.63 -9.93
N THR A 3 9.35 -14.06 -9.55
CA THR A 3 9.04 -14.53 -8.19
C THR A 3 9.97 -15.66 -7.74
N PHE A 4 10.27 -16.59 -8.62
CA PHE A 4 11.19 -17.69 -8.34
C PHE A 4 12.62 -17.17 -8.07
N LEU A 5 13.09 -16.17 -8.83
CA LEU A 5 14.40 -15.56 -8.60
C LEU A 5 14.47 -14.86 -7.23
N PHE A 6 13.40 -14.18 -6.81
CA PHE A 6 13.37 -13.56 -5.49
C PHE A 6 13.34 -14.58 -4.35
N ILE A 7 12.61 -15.68 -4.50
CA ILE A 7 12.62 -16.77 -3.51
C ILE A 7 14.02 -17.39 -3.42
N LEU A 8 14.64 -17.65 -4.57
CA LEU A 8 16.01 -18.18 -4.63
C LEU A 8 17.01 -17.24 -3.97
N LEU A 9 16.92 -15.93 -4.27
CA LEU A 9 17.76 -14.91 -3.64
C LEU A 9 17.58 -14.92 -2.11
N GLY A 10 16.35 -14.95 -1.61
CA GLY A 10 16.08 -15.04 -0.18
C GLY A 10 16.69 -16.26 0.48
N ALA A 11 16.58 -17.43 -0.16
CA ALA A 11 17.21 -18.66 0.31
C ALA A 11 18.75 -18.57 0.34
N LEU A 12 19.35 -18.00 -0.69
CA LEU A 12 20.81 -17.81 -0.76
C LEU A 12 21.31 -16.81 0.29
N LEU A 13 20.58 -15.73 0.54
CA LEU A 13 20.90 -14.76 1.59
C LEU A 13 20.84 -15.40 2.97
N TYR A 14 19.84 -16.23 3.22
CA TYR A 14 19.74 -16.97 4.49
C TYR A 14 20.89 -17.95 4.69
N ILE A 15 21.25 -18.71 3.65
CA ILE A 15 22.40 -19.64 3.69
C ILE A 15 23.70 -18.85 3.92
N TYR A 16 23.87 -17.72 3.26
CA TYR A 16 25.04 -16.85 3.43
C TYR A 16 25.15 -16.32 4.85
N ALA A 17 24.04 -15.82 5.40
CA ALA A 17 23.97 -15.35 6.79
C ALA A 17 24.39 -16.44 7.78
N LYS A 18 23.84 -17.64 7.62
CA LYS A 18 24.14 -18.78 8.49
C LYS A 18 25.61 -19.20 8.41
N ARG A 19 26.21 -19.17 7.21
CA ARG A 19 27.64 -19.53 7.02
C ARG A 19 28.59 -18.52 7.63
N ASN A 20 28.22 -17.25 7.64
CA ASN A 20 29.06 -16.15 8.12
C ASN A 20 28.68 -15.68 9.53
N ASN A 21 27.83 -16.45 10.26
CA ASN A 21 27.36 -16.12 11.61
C ASN A 21 26.74 -14.71 11.69
N ILE A 22 25.97 -14.33 10.66
CA ILE A 22 25.26 -13.06 10.63
C ILE A 22 23.85 -13.32 11.19
N ASP A 23 23.55 -12.78 12.36
CA ASP A 23 22.24 -12.89 12.97
C ASP A 23 21.20 -12.10 12.20
N VAL A 24 19.98 -12.67 12.08
CA VAL A 24 18.84 -11.96 11.53
C VAL A 24 18.52 -10.77 12.42
N PRO A 25 18.40 -9.56 11.88
CA PRO A 25 18.13 -8.38 12.68
C PRO A 25 16.84 -8.49 13.50
N LEU A 26 16.85 -7.91 14.69
CA LEU A 26 15.68 -7.77 15.54
C LEU A 26 15.15 -6.34 15.43
N MET A 27 13.84 -6.19 15.38
CA MET A 27 13.15 -4.91 15.49
C MET A 27 12.07 -5.04 16.56
N ASN A 28 12.12 -4.17 17.57
CA ASN A 28 11.22 -4.21 18.73
C ASN A 28 11.13 -5.60 19.43
N GLY A 29 12.27 -6.31 19.50
CA GLY A 29 12.35 -7.63 20.13
C GLY A 29 11.87 -8.80 19.27
N SER A 30 11.39 -8.56 18.05
CA SER A 30 10.96 -9.58 17.09
C SER A 30 11.93 -9.71 15.93
N ILE A 31 12.08 -10.93 15.38
CA ILE A 31 12.89 -11.19 14.19
C ILE A 31 12.30 -10.43 13.01
N ASN A 32 13.13 -9.59 12.39
CA ASN A 32 12.76 -8.87 11.17
C ASN A 32 13.63 -9.31 9.99
N SER A 33 13.07 -10.23 9.19
CA SER A 33 13.72 -10.76 7.99
C SER A 33 13.97 -9.73 6.89
N ASP A 34 13.18 -8.65 6.85
CA ASP A 34 13.28 -7.61 5.81
C ASP A 34 14.60 -6.85 5.90
N LEU A 35 15.19 -6.80 7.09
CA LEU A 35 16.47 -6.16 7.32
C LEU A 35 17.68 -7.05 7.02
N LEU A 36 17.47 -8.34 6.71
CA LEU A 36 18.58 -9.27 6.45
C LEU A 36 19.33 -8.92 5.17
N PHE A 37 18.61 -8.61 4.08
CA PHE A 37 19.25 -8.24 2.82
C PHE A 37 20.06 -6.94 2.93
N PRO A 38 19.52 -5.83 3.44
CA PRO A 38 20.32 -4.63 3.72
C PRO A 38 21.57 -4.91 4.58
N LYS A 39 21.41 -5.68 5.65
CA LYS A 39 22.53 -6.02 6.54
C LYS A 39 23.64 -6.77 5.82
N ILE A 40 23.29 -7.79 5.05
CA ILE A 40 24.28 -8.54 4.27
C ILE A 40 24.95 -7.66 3.21
N ALA A 41 24.18 -6.84 2.50
CA ALA A 41 24.70 -5.99 1.44
C ALA A 41 25.65 -4.90 1.96
N LEU A 42 25.39 -4.36 3.14
CA LEU A 42 26.15 -3.24 3.71
C LEU A 42 27.26 -3.68 4.68
N GLU A 43 27.00 -4.73 5.47
CA GLU A 43 27.85 -5.13 6.59
C GLU A 43 28.35 -6.59 6.47
N GLY A 44 27.81 -7.35 5.52
CA GLY A 44 28.10 -8.79 5.38
C GLY A 44 29.44 -9.16 4.78
N GLY A 45 30.38 -8.22 4.62
CA GLY A 45 31.73 -8.50 4.13
C GLY A 45 31.85 -8.72 2.62
N LEU A 46 30.80 -8.40 1.85
CA LEU A 46 30.78 -8.54 0.38
C LEU A 46 31.56 -7.45 -0.38
N GLY A 47 32.12 -6.49 0.35
CA GLY A 47 32.90 -5.37 -0.18
C GLY A 47 32.07 -4.13 -0.51
N GLN A 48 32.74 -2.98 -0.57
CA GLN A 48 32.10 -1.67 -0.74
C GLN A 48 31.32 -1.54 -2.05
N PHE A 49 31.77 -2.19 -3.11
CA PHE A 49 31.10 -2.16 -4.41
C PHE A 49 29.66 -2.73 -4.33
N VAL A 50 29.47 -3.83 -3.60
CA VAL A 50 28.14 -4.44 -3.40
C VAL A 50 27.25 -3.50 -2.61
N GLY A 51 27.75 -2.90 -1.52
CA GLY A 51 27.02 -1.94 -0.72
C GLY A 51 26.56 -0.71 -1.51
N ILE A 52 27.45 -0.12 -2.30
CA ILE A 52 27.13 1.03 -3.15
C ILE A 52 26.09 0.65 -4.20
N THR A 53 26.28 -0.47 -4.89
CA THR A 53 25.32 -0.94 -5.91
C THR A 53 23.95 -1.22 -5.30
N PHE A 54 23.92 -1.81 -4.11
CA PHE A 54 22.68 -2.05 -3.38
C PHE A 54 21.94 -0.73 -3.07
N ILE A 55 22.66 0.27 -2.52
CA ILE A 55 22.05 1.57 -2.20
C ILE A 55 21.54 2.27 -3.45
N LEU A 56 22.32 2.30 -4.52
CA LEU A 56 21.91 2.91 -5.79
C LEU A 56 20.69 2.20 -6.40
N GLY A 57 20.66 0.87 -6.36
CA GLY A 57 19.51 0.08 -6.81
C GLY A 57 18.25 0.34 -5.97
N LEU A 58 18.40 0.42 -4.65
CA LEU A 58 17.30 0.73 -3.73
C LEU A 58 16.73 2.14 -3.98
N ILE A 59 17.62 3.15 -4.13
CA ILE A 59 17.21 4.53 -4.43
C ILE A 59 16.49 4.58 -5.78
N ALA A 60 17.02 3.93 -6.82
CA ALA A 60 16.44 3.91 -8.15
C ALA A 60 15.03 3.27 -8.15
N ALA A 61 14.87 2.14 -7.45
CA ALA A 61 13.59 1.45 -7.31
C ALA A 61 12.57 2.29 -6.55
N ALA A 62 12.96 2.87 -5.41
CA ALA A 62 12.10 3.73 -4.60
C ALA A 62 11.67 5.00 -5.38
N TYR A 63 12.62 5.64 -6.06
CA TYR A 63 12.37 6.85 -6.84
C TYR A 63 11.37 6.61 -7.97
N SER A 64 11.56 5.53 -8.75
CA SER A 64 10.66 5.18 -9.86
C SER A 64 9.21 5.00 -9.40
N SER A 65 8.99 4.31 -8.28
CA SER A 65 7.66 4.08 -7.74
C SER A 65 7.05 5.35 -7.14
N ALA A 66 7.83 6.13 -6.40
CA ALA A 66 7.39 7.36 -5.77
C ALA A 66 7.02 8.43 -6.80
N ASP A 67 7.81 8.60 -7.86
CA ASP A 67 7.56 9.58 -8.92
C ASP A 67 6.26 9.30 -9.66
N SER A 68 6.01 8.04 -10.02
CA SER A 68 4.78 7.61 -10.68
C SER A 68 3.54 7.86 -9.81
N ALA A 69 3.61 7.49 -8.52
CA ALA A 69 2.52 7.73 -7.57
C ALA A 69 2.25 9.21 -7.37
N LEU A 70 3.30 10.01 -7.18
CA LEU A 70 3.21 11.45 -6.95
C LEU A 70 2.64 12.20 -8.17
N THR A 71 3.07 11.82 -9.37
CA THR A 71 2.57 12.39 -10.63
C THR A 71 1.09 12.06 -10.83
N SER A 72 0.70 10.81 -10.57
CA SER A 72 -0.68 10.36 -10.67
C SER A 72 -1.58 11.10 -9.68
N LEU A 73 -1.21 11.15 -8.38
CA LEU A 73 -1.93 11.88 -7.34
C LEU A 73 -2.08 13.37 -7.67
N THR A 74 -0.99 14.01 -8.10
CA THR A 74 -0.99 15.42 -8.48
C THR A 74 -1.96 15.67 -9.63
N THR A 75 -1.93 14.80 -10.65
CA THR A 75 -2.77 14.95 -11.84
C THR A 75 -4.24 14.76 -11.54
N SER A 76 -4.60 13.69 -10.83
CA SER A 76 -5.98 13.45 -10.38
C SER A 76 -6.51 14.60 -9.53
N PHE A 77 -5.74 15.04 -8.55
CA PHE A 77 -6.16 16.14 -7.68
C PHE A 77 -6.39 17.43 -8.46
N CYS A 78 -5.48 17.76 -9.38
CA CYS A 78 -5.60 18.95 -10.23
C CYS A 78 -6.83 18.90 -11.15
N ILE A 79 -7.11 17.74 -11.77
CA ILE A 79 -8.20 17.60 -12.73
C ILE A 79 -9.54 17.43 -12.03
N ASP A 80 -9.63 16.50 -11.06
CA ASP A 80 -10.90 16.07 -10.50
C ASP A 80 -11.39 17.02 -9.40
N ILE A 81 -10.47 17.53 -8.56
CA ILE A 81 -10.81 18.36 -7.41
C ILE A 81 -10.67 19.85 -7.75
N LEU A 82 -9.50 20.28 -8.20
CA LEU A 82 -9.24 21.69 -8.50
C LEU A 82 -9.82 22.15 -9.85
N LYS A 83 -10.18 21.21 -10.74
CA LYS A 83 -10.79 21.48 -12.05
C LYS A 83 -9.97 22.51 -12.88
N ILE A 84 -8.64 22.37 -12.87
CA ILE A 84 -7.70 23.32 -13.48
C ILE A 84 -7.92 23.51 -14.98
N ASN A 85 -8.62 22.61 -15.65
CA ASN A 85 -8.94 22.70 -17.08
C ASN A 85 -9.73 23.98 -17.44
N LYS A 86 -10.31 24.65 -16.44
CA LYS A 86 -11.03 25.92 -16.59
C LYS A 86 -10.14 27.17 -16.50
N LEU A 87 -8.86 26.98 -16.14
CA LEU A 87 -7.90 28.08 -15.96
C LEU A 87 -7.09 28.32 -17.24
N SER A 88 -6.45 29.51 -17.33
CA SER A 88 -5.49 29.80 -18.39
C SER A 88 -4.27 28.87 -18.29
N SER A 89 -3.59 28.59 -19.38
CA SER A 89 -2.45 27.66 -19.44
C SER A 89 -1.34 28.01 -18.44
N GLU A 90 -1.06 29.29 -18.27
CA GLU A 90 -0.06 29.77 -17.32
C GLU A 90 -0.47 29.46 -15.86
N SER A 91 -1.73 29.72 -15.52
CA SER A 91 -2.30 29.42 -14.20
C SER A 91 -2.32 27.92 -13.92
N GLN A 92 -2.62 27.08 -14.93
CA GLN A 92 -2.58 25.62 -14.79
C GLN A 92 -1.19 25.13 -14.38
N ILE A 93 -0.13 25.64 -15.00
CA ILE A 93 1.26 25.26 -14.68
C ILE A 93 1.59 25.63 -13.24
N LYS A 94 1.22 26.84 -12.81
CA LYS A 94 1.48 27.30 -11.44
C LYS A 94 0.75 26.47 -10.40
N VAL A 95 -0.54 26.23 -10.60
CA VAL A 95 -1.35 25.41 -9.68
C VAL A 95 -0.83 23.98 -9.64
N ARG A 96 -0.47 23.37 -10.78
CA ARG A 96 0.08 22.02 -10.84
C ARG A 96 1.40 21.91 -10.05
N LYS A 97 2.32 22.86 -10.20
CA LYS A 97 3.57 22.89 -9.44
C LYS A 97 3.32 22.99 -7.93
N GLN A 98 2.43 23.88 -7.50
CA GLN A 98 2.08 24.02 -6.08
C GLN A 98 1.45 22.74 -5.52
N THR A 99 0.49 22.16 -6.26
CA THR A 99 -0.15 20.90 -5.86
C THR A 99 0.89 19.76 -5.76
N HIS A 100 1.83 19.69 -6.69
CA HIS A 100 2.90 18.68 -6.65
C HIS A 100 3.76 18.81 -5.39
N ILE A 101 4.12 20.03 -5.00
CA ILE A 101 4.87 20.26 -3.75
C ILE A 101 4.04 19.82 -2.54
N TRP A 102 2.76 20.18 -2.47
CA TRP A 102 1.90 19.77 -1.36
C TRP A 102 1.71 18.26 -1.29
N MET A 103 1.54 17.59 -2.42
CA MET A 103 1.46 16.14 -2.48
C MET A 103 2.77 15.48 -2.05
N SER A 104 3.92 16.04 -2.42
CA SER A 104 5.23 15.58 -1.97
C SER A 104 5.38 15.68 -0.46
N LEU A 105 5.02 16.82 0.13
CA LEU A 105 5.06 17.02 1.58
C LEU A 105 4.12 16.06 2.32
N THR A 106 2.92 15.86 1.80
CA THR A 106 1.96 14.89 2.35
C THR A 106 2.53 13.47 2.31
N LEU A 107 3.15 13.09 1.20
CA LEU A 107 3.76 11.76 1.05
C LEU A 107 4.91 11.56 2.02
N ILE A 108 5.76 12.57 2.21
CA ILE A 108 6.83 12.55 3.22
C ILE A 108 6.26 12.38 4.63
N LEU A 109 5.21 13.13 4.97
CA LEU A 109 4.54 13.00 6.28
C LEU A 109 3.97 11.60 6.48
N VAL A 110 3.34 11.03 5.47
CA VAL A 110 2.82 9.65 5.52
C VAL A 110 3.95 8.66 5.75
N VAL A 111 5.05 8.74 5.00
CA VAL A 111 6.20 7.84 5.16
C VAL A 111 6.82 7.96 6.55
N ILE A 112 6.98 9.18 7.07
CA ILE A 112 7.49 9.40 8.43
C ILE A 112 6.52 8.81 9.46
N SER A 113 5.22 9.03 9.31
CA SER A 113 4.20 8.50 10.23
C SER A 113 4.21 6.97 10.25
N TYR A 114 4.37 6.34 9.10
CA TYR A 114 4.50 4.88 9.01
C TYR A 114 5.67 4.34 9.83
N ARG A 115 6.80 5.01 9.85
CA ARG A 115 7.97 4.61 10.65
C ARG A 115 7.67 4.49 12.15
N TYR A 116 6.75 5.31 12.66
CA TYR A 116 6.40 5.32 14.10
C TYR A 116 5.19 4.45 14.45
N ILE A 117 4.37 4.13 13.46
CA ILE A 117 3.10 3.40 13.68
C ILE A 117 3.28 1.89 13.44
N LEU A 118 4.24 1.51 12.59
CA LEU A 118 4.38 0.12 12.16
C LEU A 118 5.41 -0.64 13.01
N ASP A 119 4.90 -1.58 13.80
CA ASP A 119 5.70 -2.54 14.58
C ASP A 119 5.96 -3.87 13.86
N ARG A 120 5.40 -4.05 12.65
CA ARG A 120 5.42 -5.30 11.88
C ARG A 120 6.22 -5.13 10.58
N ASN A 121 6.39 -6.24 9.87
CA ASN A 121 6.94 -6.22 8.51
C ASN A 121 6.16 -5.22 7.63
N VAL A 122 6.87 -4.43 6.88
CA VAL A 122 6.29 -3.35 6.05
C VAL A 122 5.24 -3.89 5.07
N ILE A 123 5.46 -5.07 4.50
CA ILE A 123 4.51 -5.72 3.58
C ILE A 123 3.21 -6.06 4.28
N ASP A 124 3.25 -6.67 5.46
CA ASP A 124 2.06 -7.00 6.25
C ASP A 124 1.25 -5.76 6.60
N SER A 125 1.93 -4.70 6.96
CA SER A 125 1.31 -3.42 7.30
C SER A 125 0.64 -2.77 6.10
N LEU A 126 1.31 -2.77 4.94
CA LEU A 126 0.73 -2.26 3.68
C LEU A 126 -0.48 -3.08 3.25
N LEU A 127 -0.40 -4.41 3.32
CA LEU A 127 -1.51 -5.29 2.97
C LEU A 127 -2.68 -5.12 3.95
N THR A 128 -2.39 -4.92 5.24
CA THR A 128 -3.41 -4.63 6.25
C THR A 128 -4.14 -3.32 5.97
N VAL A 129 -3.44 -2.24 5.65
CA VAL A 129 -4.07 -0.97 5.25
C VAL A 129 -4.86 -1.14 3.94
N ALA A 130 -4.30 -1.86 2.98
CA ALA A 130 -4.95 -2.10 1.69
C ALA A 130 -6.28 -2.84 1.82
N GLN A 131 -6.39 -3.85 2.70
CA GLN A 131 -7.64 -4.60 2.86
C GLN A 131 -8.78 -3.75 3.44
N TYR A 132 -8.47 -2.73 4.22
CA TYR A 132 -9.49 -1.78 4.72
C TYR A 132 -9.86 -0.70 3.69
N THR A 133 -8.89 -0.21 2.92
CA THR A 133 -9.07 0.96 2.06
C THR A 133 -9.44 0.62 0.61
N TYR A 134 -8.91 -0.48 0.06
CA TYR A 134 -9.14 -0.84 -1.34
C TYR A 134 -10.42 -1.63 -1.58
N GLY A 135 -11.00 -2.21 -0.53
CA GLY A 135 -12.26 -2.95 -0.67
C GLY A 135 -13.40 -2.14 -1.28
N PRO A 136 -13.70 -0.93 -0.75
CA PRO A 136 -14.72 -0.07 -1.36
C PRO A 136 -14.44 0.28 -2.83
N LEU A 137 -13.18 0.54 -3.17
CA LEU A 137 -12.77 0.79 -4.56
C LEU A 137 -12.99 -0.43 -5.45
N LEU A 138 -12.62 -1.63 -4.95
CA LEU A 138 -12.86 -2.89 -5.66
C LEU A 138 -14.34 -3.12 -5.91
N GLY A 139 -15.19 -2.88 -4.92
CA GLY A 139 -16.64 -3.03 -5.04
C GLY A 139 -17.25 -2.04 -6.03
N LEU A 140 -16.86 -0.76 -5.97
CA LEU A 140 -17.29 0.29 -6.90
C LEU A 140 -16.89 -0.04 -8.34
N PHE A 141 -15.63 -0.44 -8.53
CA PHE A 141 -15.08 -0.76 -9.83
C PHE A 141 -15.75 -2.01 -10.44
N ALA A 142 -15.89 -3.06 -9.63
CA ALA A 142 -16.59 -4.27 -10.04
C ALA A 142 -18.05 -3.99 -10.40
N PHE A 143 -18.75 -3.17 -9.60
CA PHE A 143 -20.13 -2.79 -9.88
C PHE A 143 -20.24 -2.05 -11.22
N GLY A 144 -19.34 -1.10 -11.50
CA GLY A 144 -19.32 -0.34 -12.74
C GLY A 144 -19.04 -1.20 -13.98
N ILE A 145 -18.19 -2.25 -13.86
CA ILE A 145 -17.87 -3.14 -14.97
C ILE A 145 -18.94 -4.22 -15.20
N PHE A 146 -19.38 -4.85 -14.12
CA PHE A 146 -20.25 -6.04 -14.22
C PHE A 146 -21.74 -5.71 -14.26
N THR A 147 -22.13 -4.44 -13.99
CA THR A 147 -23.53 -4.05 -14.02
C THR A 147 -23.79 -2.86 -14.94
N LYS A 148 -25.03 -2.73 -15.41
CA LYS A 148 -25.51 -1.56 -16.17
C LYS A 148 -26.48 -0.70 -15.34
N PHE A 149 -26.60 -0.98 -14.04
CA PHE A 149 -27.50 -0.26 -13.17
C PHE A 149 -27.00 1.15 -12.87
N LYS A 150 -27.92 2.08 -12.84
CA LYS A 150 -27.63 3.43 -12.34
C LYS A 150 -27.76 3.41 -10.82
N ILE A 151 -26.88 4.13 -10.15
CA ILE A 151 -26.88 4.28 -8.69
C ILE A 151 -27.15 5.73 -8.31
N ASP A 152 -27.58 5.93 -7.10
CA ASP A 152 -27.73 7.28 -6.53
C ASP A 152 -26.40 7.71 -5.90
N ASP A 153 -25.68 8.62 -6.55
CA ASP A 153 -24.36 9.07 -6.09
C ASP A 153 -24.34 9.58 -4.65
N LYS A 154 -25.45 10.17 -4.20
CA LYS A 154 -25.58 10.63 -2.81
C LYS A 154 -25.64 9.50 -1.80
N LYS A 155 -26.13 8.34 -2.20
CA LYS A 155 -26.24 7.16 -1.33
C LYS A 155 -24.97 6.31 -1.31
N VAL A 156 -24.13 6.38 -2.35
CA VAL A 156 -22.82 5.70 -2.41
C VAL A 156 -21.96 6.02 -1.19
N TYR A 157 -21.91 7.26 -0.78
CA TYR A 157 -21.21 7.73 0.41
C TYR A 157 -21.58 6.94 1.67
N TYR A 158 -22.91 6.74 1.91
CA TYR A 158 -23.38 5.96 3.06
C TYR A 158 -23.00 4.49 2.94
N VAL A 159 -23.09 3.92 1.74
CA VAL A 159 -22.68 2.53 1.51
C VAL A 159 -21.20 2.33 1.85
N VAL A 160 -20.33 3.21 1.38
CA VAL A 160 -18.90 3.13 1.66
C VAL A 160 -18.61 3.26 3.15
N ILE A 161 -19.22 4.23 3.84
CA ILE A 161 -19.02 4.44 5.28
C ILE A 161 -19.51 3.23 6.10
N ILE A 162 -20.72 2.75 5.83
CA ILE A 162 -21.27 1.58 6.52
C ILE A 162 -20.39 0.36 6.27
N ASN A 163 -19.95 0.15 5.04
CA ASN A 163 -19.09 -0.96 4.70
C ASN A 163 -17.74 -0.88 5.43
N MET A 164 -17.11 0.30 5.52
CA MET A 164 -15.88 0.48 6.28
C MET A 164 -16.06 0.13 7.76
N ILE A 165 -17.18 0.55 8.37
CA ILE A 165 -17.48 0.21 9.77
C ILE A 165 -17.63 -1.31 9.92
N LEU A 166 -18.39 -1.96 9.03
CA LEU A 166 -18.58 -3.41 9.06
C LEU A 166 -17.26 -4.17 8.94
N ILE A 167 -16.38 -3.73 8.04
CA ILE A 167 -15.07 -4.38 7.83
C ILE A 167 -14.15 -4.19 9.03
N ILE A 168 -14.15 -3.02 9.66
CA ILE A 168 -13.41 -2.80 10.90
C ILE A 168 -13.92 -3.75 12.01
N ILE A 169 -15.21 -3.91 12.15
CA ILE A 169 -15.79 -4.85 13.11
C ILE A 169 -15.36 -6.28 12.78
N LEU A 170 -15.51 -6.71 11.52
CA LEU A 170 -15.14 -8.06 11.07
C LEU A 170 -13.66 -8.36 11.30
N GLY A 171 -12.79 -7.42 10.94
CA GLY A 171 -11.34 -7.59 11.09
C GLY A 171 -10.85 -7.61 12.54
N ASN A 172 -11.67 -7.14 13.48
CA ASN A 172 -11.35 -7.13 14.91
C ASN A 172 -12.12 -8.21 15.70
N ILE A 173 -12.83 -9.13 15.05
CA ILE A 173 -13.49 -10.24 15.75
C ILE A 173 -12.44 -11.12 16.40
N PRO A 174 -12.52 -11.37 17.72
CA PRO A 174 -11.61 -12.28 18.40
C PRO A 174 -11.70 -13.69 17.80
N SER A 175 -10.54 -14.31 17.54
CA SER A 175 -10.47 -15.67 16.97
C SER A 175 -11.21 -16.71 17.83
N SER A 176 -11.33 -16.47 19.14
CA SER A 176 -12.08 -17.32 20.05
C SER A 176 -13.58 -17.43 19.70
N LEU A 177 -14.17 -16.40 19.09
CA LEU A 177 -15.59 -16.39 18.67
C LEU A 177 -15.82 -17.09 17.33
N ILE A 178 -14.78 -17.30 16.55
CA ILE A 178 -14.84 -17.91 15.20
C ILE A 178 -14.05 -19.22 15.11
N GLY A 179 -14.07 -19.99 16.21
CA GLY A 179 -13.47 -21.33 16.24
C GLY A 179 -11.94 -21.35 16.13
N GLY A 180 -11.26 -20.29 16.56
CA GLY A 180 -9.81 -20.17 16.48
C GLY A 180 -9.29 -19.64 15.12
N TYR A 181 -10.19 -19.34 14.17
CA TYR A 181 -9.81 -18.79 12.88
C TYR A 181 -9.35 -17.34 13.01
N PHE A 182 -8.32 -16.97 12.25
CA PHE A 182 -7.85 -15.59 12.14
C PHE A 182 -8.20 -15.06 10.76
N ILE A 183 -9.00 -14.00 10.68
CA ILE A 183 -9.36 -13.35 9.42
C ILE A 183 -8.11 -12.59 8.94
N GLY A 184 -7.55 -13.06 7.84
CA GLY A 184 -6.33 -12.51 7.23
C GLY A 184 -6.64 -11.65 5.99
N TYR A 185 -5.91 -11.88 4.91
CA TYR A 185 -6.00 -11.09 3.68
C TYR A 185 -7.30 -11.29 2.89
N GLU A 186 -8.09 -12.29 3.19
CA GLU A 186 -9.43 -12.51 2.67
C GLU A 186 -10.41 -11.38 3.01
N LEU A 187 -10.06 -10.53 3.97
CA LEU A 187 -10.85 -9.35 4.31
C LEU A 187 -10.99 -8.39 3.12
N LEU A 188 -10.00 -8.32 2.24
CA LEU A 188 -10.05 -7.47 1.03
C LEU A 188 -11.17 -7.87 0.06
N PRO A 189 -11.25 -9.13 -0.44
CA PRO A 189 -12.36 -9.54 -1.31
C PRO A 189 -13.72 -9.50 -0.59
N ILE A 190 -13.79 -9.81 0.70
CA ILE A 190 -15.01 -9.67 1.50
C ILE A 190 -15.47 -8.20 1.53
N ASN A 191 -14.57 -7.28 1.77
CA ASN A 191 -14.83 -5.84 1.75
C ASN A 191 -15.37 -5.39 0.39
N GLY A 192 -14.73 -5.81 -0.71
CA GLY A 192 -15.18 -5.52 -2.06
C GLY A 192 -16.58 -6.07 -2.35
N LEU A 193 -16.86 -7.31 -1.93
CA LEU A 193 -18.15 -7.96 -2.12
C LEU A 193 -19.26 -7.26 -1.32
N LEU A 194 -19.02 -6.93 -0.06
CA LEU A 194 -19.99 -6.19 0.78
C LEU A 194 -20.30 -4.81 0.19
N ASN A 195 -19.28 -4.13 -0.32
CA ASN A 195 -19.48 -2.84 -1.00
C ASN A 195 -20.32 -3.03 -2.28
N PHE A 196 -20.02 -4.03 -3.09
CA PHE A 196 -20.77 -4.36 -4.29
C PHE A 196 -22.25 -4.64 -3.97
N ILE A 197 -22.52 -5.44 -2.92
CA ILE A 197 -23.88 -5.74 -2.47
C ILE A 197 -24.59 -4.45 -2.00
N GLY A 198 -23.90 -3.61 -1.23
CA GLY A 198 -24.43 -2.33 -0.78
C GLY A 198 -24.84 -1.41 -1.94
N LEU A 199 -24.00 -1.36 -2.99
CA LEU A 199 -24.31 -0.62 -4.23
C LEU A 199 -25.51 -1.21 -4.97
N TYR A 200 -25.61 -2.53 -4.98
CA TYR A 200 -26.75 -3.22 -5.60
C TYR A 200 -28.08 -2.90 -4.91
N LEU A 201 -28.07 -2.68 -3.59
CA LEU A 201 -29.26 -2.31 -2.81
C LEU A 201 -29.74 -0.87 -3.09
N ILE A 202 -28.86 0.03 -3.45
CA ILE A 202 -29.20 1.44 -3.76
C ILE A 202 -29.36 1.72 -5.27
N ARG A 203 -29.39 0.67 -6.09
CA ARG A 203 -29.61 0.79 -7.55
C ARG A 203 -30.95 1.45 -7.84
N LYS A 204 -31.01 2.15 -8.98
CA LYS A 204 -32.22 2.72 -9.58
C LYS A 204 -32.70 1.86 -10.73
#